data_d8b3319a5e69b1e5781f26ea061a1a1b
#
_entry.id   d8b3319a5e69b1e5781f26ea061a1a1b
#
_cell.length_a   1.000
_cell.length_b   1.000
_cell.length_c   1.000
_cell.angle_alpha   90.00
_cell.angle_beta   90.00
_cell.angle_gamma   90.00
#
_symmetry.space_group_name_H-M   'P 1'
#
loop_
_entity.id
_entity.type
_entity.pdbx_description
1 polymer ?
#
loop_
_entity_poly.entity_id
_entity_poly.type
_entity_poly.pdbx_seq_one_letter_code
_entity_poly.pdbx_strand_id
1 'polypeptide(L)'
;SDVIIIGGGFAGTAAAITLARANRNVQVIDSGTPRNRFSEHSHGVLGLDGVAPTELLERGHAELQKFGGKISHDTVESLSRPSEQAPWQIRLTDDTLLESRHALVATGLTDKLPEVPGLSDLWGTRLFHCPYCHGHEVKGKKVALIGGANPPFTIRISKLLSKWTSALTFYTNGLELTGLDRTQLAGLGVEINDAKVTQVQPDQ
;
A
#
# COMPACT_ATOMS: atom_id res chain seq x y z
N SER A 1 -26.84 5.66 -7.80
CA SER A 1 -25.63 5.96 -8.59
C SER A 1 -25.45 4.95 -9.73
N ASP A 2 -24.74 5.33 -10.81
CA ASP A 2 -24.34 4.34 -11.82
C ASP A 2 -23.27 3.43 -11.27
N VAL A 3 -22.28 4.02 -10.58
CA VAL A 3 -21.17 3.30 -9.96
C VAL A 3 -20.91 3.84 -8.55
N ILE A 4 -20.80 2.96 -7.57
CA ILE A 4 -20.19 3.26 -6.27
C ILE A 4 -18.81 2.60 -6.21
N ILE A 5 -17.82 3.39 -5.81
CA ILE A 5 -16.42 2.95 -5.62
C ILE A 5 -16.13 2.92 -4.13
N ILE A 6 -15.70 1.77 -3.64
CA ILE A 6 -15.36 1.55 -2.23
C ILE A 6 -13.84 1.71 -2.07
N GLY A 7 -13.42 2.81 -1.46
CA GLY A 7 -12.04 3.22 -1.29
C GLY A 7 -11.64 4.36 -2.23
N GLY A 8 -11.27 5.50 -1.63
CA GLY A 8 -10.86 6.74 -2.30
C GLY A 8 -9.34 6.93 -2.40
N GLY A 9 -8.56 5.85 -2.27
CA GLY A 9 -7.13 5.87 -2.55
C GLY A 9 -6.82 6.09 -4.04
N PHE A 10 -5.56 6.00 -4.44
CA PHE A 10 -5.15 6.29 -5.83
C PHE A 10 -5.93 5.50 -6.88
N ALA A 11 -6.15 4.21 -6.67
CA ALA A 11 -6.86 3.37 -7.62
C ALA A 11 -8.34 3.77 -7.77
N GLY A 12 -9.02 3.96 -6.63
CA GLY A 12 -10.44 4.34 -6.63
C GLY A 12 -10.66 5.74 -7.19
N THR A 13 -9.80 6.70 -6.82
CA THR A 13 -9.88 8.07 -7.34
C THR A 13 -9.61 8.13 -8.84
N ALA A 14 -8.61 7.42 -9.35
CA ALA A 14 -8.32 7.36 -10.78
C ALA A 14 -9.48 6.74 -11.58
N ALA A 15 -10.08 5.66 -11.07
CA ALA A 15 -11.25 5.03 -11.67
C ALA A 15 -12.45 6.00 -11.65
N ALA A 16 -12.68 6.69 -10.52
CA ALA A 16 -13.76 7.64 -10.36
C ALA A 16 -13.66 8.80 -11.35
N ILE A 17 -12.49 9.40 -11.52
CA ILE A 17 -12.24 10.48 -12.48
C ILE A 17 -12.54 9.99 -13.90
N THR A 18 -12.04 8.80 -14.27
CA THR A 18 -12.25 8.22 -15.60
C THR A 18 -13.73 8.03 -15.90
N LEU A 19 -14.48 7.48 -14.95
CA LEU A 19 -15.92 7.23 -15.10
C LEU A 19 -16.74 8.53 -15.11
N ALA A 20 -16.40 9.51 -14.26
CA ALA A 20 -17.06 10.80 -14.24
C ALA A 20 -16.85 11.57 -15.58
N ARG A 21 -15.62 11.52 -16.12
CA ARG A 21 -15.31 12.06 -17.45
C ARG A 21 -16.09 11.37 -18.57
N ALA A 22 -16.43 10.10 -18.38
CA ALA A 22 -17.30 9.33 -19.28
C ALA A 22 -18.81 9.58 -19.02
N ASN A 23 -19.14 10.66 -18.31
CA ASN A 23 -20.51 11.08 -17.99
C ASN A 23 -21.31 10.03 -17.20
N ARG A 24 -20.65 9.35 -16.25
CA ARG A 24 -21.31 8.44 -15.31
C ARG A 24 -21.52 9.13 -13.97
N ASN A 25 -22.65 8.83 -13.32
CA ASN A 25 -22.91 9.27 -11.96
C ASN A 25 -22.11 8.39 -10.99
N VAL A 26 -21.00 8.92 -10.47
CA VAL A 26 -20.04 8.20 -9.63
C VAL A 26 -20.05 8.75 -8.22
N GLN A 27 -20.05 7.83 -7.25
CA GLN A 27 -19.85 8.13 -5.84
C GLN A 27 -18.71 7.27 -5.30
N VAL A 28 -17.77 7.91 -4.63
CA VAL A 28 -16.68 7.25 -3.88
C VAL A 28 -17.05 7.25 -2.40
N ILE A 29 -16.92 6.11 -1.74
CA ILE A 29 -17.01 5.98 -0.28
C ILE A 29 -15.59 5.71 0.24
N ASP A 30 -15.04 6.61 1.03
CA ASP A 30 -13.66 6.52 1.51
C ASP A 30 -13.56 6.65 3.02
N SER A 31 -12.90 5.69 3.65
CA SER A 31 -12.66 5.70 5.10
C SER A 31 -11.54 6.68 5.53
N GLY A 32 -10.86 7.32 4.58
CA GLY A 32 -9.81 8.29 4.87
C GLY A 32 -8.49 7.68 5.37
N THR A 33 -8.27 6.38 5.18
CA THR A 33 -7.09 5.68 5.69
C THR A 33 -6.24 5.06 4.58
N PRO A 34 -5.70 5.84 3.64
CA PRO A 34 -4.90 5.30 2.55
C PRO A 34 -3.63 4.62 3.08
N ARG A 35 -3.19 3.53 2.41
CA ARG A 35 -2.05 2.71 2.82
C ARG A 35 -0.77 3.53 2.99
N ASN A 36 -0.55 4.51 2.14
CA ASN A 36 0.64 5.36 2.11
C ASN A 36 0.57 6.63 2.98
N ARG A 37 -0.43 6.73 3.87
CA ARG A 37 -0.60 7.88 4.79
C ARG A 37 0.59 8.17 5.70
N PHE A 38 1.46 7.19 5.90
CA PHE A 38 2.66 7.31 6.73
C PHE A 38 3.87 7.86 5.97
N SER A 39 3.79 7.96 4.65
CA SER A 39 4.90 8.45 3.81
C SER A 39 4.79 9.95 3.60
N GLU A 40 5.90 10.66 3.76
CA GLU A 40 5.96 12.11 3.52
C GLU A 40 5.99 12.44 2.02
N HIS A 41 6.55 11.53 1.21
CA HIS A 41 6.75 11.75 -0.22
C HIS A 41 6.27 10.56 -1.04
N SER A 42 5.80 10.84 -2.25
CA SER A 42 5.48 9.83 -3.27
C SER A 42 6.55 9.81 -4.34
N HIS A 43 6.95 8.61 -4.75
CA HIS A 43 7.93 8.44 -5.83
C HIS A 43 7.36 7.56 -6.95
N GLY A 44 7.89 7.72 -8.16
CA GLY A 44 7.47 6.93 -9.32
C GLY A 44 6.14 7.35 -9.93
N VAL A 45 5.61 8.52 -9.58
CA VAL A 45 4.44 9.12 -10.23
C VAL A 45 4.91 10.13 -11.27
N LEU A 46 4.55 9.92 -12.53
CA LEU A 46 5.02 10.73 -13.66
C LEU A 46 4.76 12.23 -13.43
N GLY A 47 5.83 13.03 -13.38
CA GLY A 47 5.78 14.48 -13.24
C GLY A 47 5.41 14.98 -11.82
N LEU A 48 5.28 14.08 -10.83
CA LEU A 48 4.84 14.39 -9.46
C LEU A 48 5.76 13.75 -8.41
N ASP A 49 7.03 13.56 -8.75
CA ASP A 49 8.01 13.00 -7.81
C ASP A 49 8.19 13.91 -6.60
N GLY A 50 8.23 13.33 -5.41
CA GLY A 50 8.37 14.05 -4.13
C GLY A 50 7.11 14.72 -3.60
N VAL A 51 5.99 14.69 -4.31
CA VAL A 51 4.73 15.25 -3.82
C VAL A 51 4.15 14.36 -2.71
N ALA A 52 3.62 14.98 -1.65
CA ALA A 52 3.00 14.24 -0.56
C ALA A 52 1.80 13.39 -1.05
N PRO A 53 1.65 12.13 -0.57
CA PRO A 53 0.52 11.29 -0.96
C PRO A 53 -0.85 11.91 -0.70
N THR A 54 -1.00 12.63 0.41
CA THR A 54 -2.22 13.35 0.78
C THR A 54 -2.55 14.44 -0.23
N GLU A 55 -1.57 15.24 -0.62
CA GLU A 55 -1.74 16.29 -1.62
C GLU A 55 -2.15 15.72 -2.99
N LEU A 56 -1.57 14.58 -3.39
CA LEU A 56 -1.97 13.90 -4.63
C LEU A 56 -3.43 13.46 -4.60
N LEU A 57 -3.89 12.92 -3.47
CA LEU A 57 -5.29 12.53 -3.30
C LEU A 57 -6.22 13.75 -3.28
N GLU A 58 -5.86 14.82 -2.60
CA GLU A 58 -6.63 16.08 -2.58
C GLU A 58 -6.81 16.65 -3.99
N ARG A 59 -5.73 16.69 -4.78
CA ARG A 59 -5.78 17.09 -6.19
C ARG A 59 -6.71 16.19 -7.01
N GLY A 60 -6.61 14.88 -6.83
CA GLY A 60 -7.48 13.91 -7.50
C GLY A 60 -8.95 14.04 -7.09
N HIS A 61 -9.22 14.25 -5.82
CA HIS A 61 -10.57 14.48 -5.31
C HIS A 61 -11.19 15.78 -5.87
N ALA A 62 -10.41 16.86 -5.93
CA ALA A 62 -10.86 18.10 -6.55
C ALA A 62 -11.13 17.93 -8.06
N GLU A 63 -10.30 17.15 -8.75
CA GLU A 63 -10.54 16.82 -10.16
C GLU A 63 -11.82 16.00 -10.35
N LEU A 64 -12.08 15.00 -9.51
CA LEU A 64 -13.30 14.22 -9.54
C LEU A 64 -14.55 15.11 -9.36
N GLN A 65 -14.53 16.00 -8.37
CA GLN A 65 -15.62 16.91 -8.09
C GLN A 65 -15.90 17.87 -9.27
N LYS A 66 -14.84 18.34 -9.95
CA LYS A 66 -14.96 19.15 -11.16
C LYS A 66 -15.75 18.45 -12.27
N PHE A 67 -15.70 17.12 -12.35
CA PHE A 67 -16.49 16.33 -13.31
C PHE A 67 -17.81 15.82 -12.73
N GLY A 68 -18.25 16.35 -11.58
CA GLY A 68 -19.54 16.03 -10.95
C GLY A 68 -19.56 14.73 -10.12
N GLY A 69 -18.42 14.08 -9.94
CA GLY A 69 -18.32 12.93 -9.03
C GLY A 69 -18.44 13.35 -7.56
N LYS A 70 -18.89 12.45 -6.72
CA LYS A 70 -19.10 12.66 -5.29
C LYS A 70 -18.12 11.83 -4.47
N ILE A 71 -17.72 12.35 -3.30
CA ILE A 71 -16.94 11.64 -2.31
C ILE A 71 -17.65 11.78 -0.97
N SER A 72 -17.87 10.65 -0.31
CA SER A 72 -18.35 10.57 1.07
C SER A 72 -17.25 9.97 1.95
N HIS A 73 -17.02 10.57 3.11
CA HIS A 73 -16.09 10.05 4.11
C HIS A 73 -16.84 9.12 5.07
N ASP A 74 -16.90 7.85 4.67
CA ASP A 74 -17.65 6.81 5.38
C ASP A 74 -16.93 5.47 5.26
N THR A 75 -17.34 4.51 6.11
CA THR A 75 -16.83 3.13 6.06
C THR A 75 -17.94 2.19 5.59
N VAL A 76 -17.60 1.38 4.58
CA VAL A 76 -18.50 0.33 4.10
C VAL A 76 -18.35 -0.89 5.00
N GLU A 77 -19.48 -1.33 5.58
CA GLU A 77 -19.55 -2.55 6.37
C GLU A 77 -19.77 -3.79 5.51
N SER A 78 -20.68 -3.69 4.53
CA SER A 78 -21.00 -4.83 3.68
C SER A 78 -21.38 -4.44 2.26
N LEU A 79 -21.12 -5.36 1.33
CA LEU A 79 -21.49 -5.27 -0.07
C LEU A 79 -22.23 -6.55 -0.45
N SER A 80 -23.44 -6.42 -0.97
CA SER A 80 -24.28 -7.55 -1.37
C SER A 80 -25.02 -7.26 -2.66
N ARG A 81 -25.52 -8.31 -3.31
CA ARG A 81 -26.36 -8.23 -4.48
C ARG A 81 -27.42 -9.35 -4.39
N PRO A 82 -28.69 -9.01 -4.16
CA PRO A 82 -29.75 -10.02 -3.94
C PRO A 82 -29.97 -10.95 -5.13
N SER A 83 -29.77 -10.48 -6.36
CA SER A 83 -29.81 -11.30 -7.60
C SER A 83 -28.97 -10.63 -8.69
N GLU A 84 -28.68 -11.33 -9.77
CA GLU A 84 -27.89 -10.78 -10.88
C GLU A 84 -28.52 -9.54 -11.54
N GLN A 85 -29.83 -9.39 -11.48
CA GLN A 85 -30.59 -8.27 -12.05
C GLN A 85 -30.80 -7.14 -11.05
N ALA A 86 -30.62 -7.39 -9.74
CA ALA A 86 -30.79 -6.39 -8.72
C ALA A 86 -29.60 -5.40 -8.69
N PRO A 87 -29.78 -4.17 -8.17
CA PRO A 87 -28.66 -3.29 -7.89
C PRO A 87 -27.76 -3.86 -6.79
N TRP A 88 -26.52 -3.41 -6.78
CA TRP A 88 -25.63 -3.62 -5.65
C TRP A 88 -26.12 -2.82 -4.45
N GLN A 89 -26.10 -3.44 -3.29
CA GLN A 89 -26.44 -2.85 -2.00
C GLN A 89 -25.17 -2.68 -1.18
N ILE A 90 -24.89 -1.44 -0.79
CA ILE A 90 -23.72 -1.04 -0.03
C ILE A 90 -24.21 -0.52 1.32
N ARG A 91 -23.93 -1.23 2.41
CA ARG A 91 -24.24 -0.79 3.77
C ARG A 91 -23.05 -0.12 4.39
N LEU A 92 -23.29 1.06 4.95
CA LEU A 92 -22.31 1.82 5.72
C LEU A 92 -22.39 1.43 7.20
N THR A 93 -21.38 1.83 7.98
CA THR A 93 -21.31 1.54 9.43
C THR A 93 -22.36 2.27 10.27
N ASP A 94 -23.03 3.28 9.73
CA ASP A 94 -24.15 3.99 10.33
C ASP A 94 -25.53 3.44 9.93
N ASP A 95 -25.56 2.21 9.35
CA ASP A 95 -26.74 1.55 8.80
C ASP A 95 -27.33 2.18 7.52
N THR A 96 -26.74 3.25 6.99
CA THR A 96 -27.15 3.82 5.70
C THR A 96 -26.99 2.79 4.59
N LEU A 97 -28.05 2.61 3.80
CA LEU A 97 -28.06 1.72 2.65
C LEU A 97 -28.02 2.52 1.35
N LEU A 98 -26.98 2.30 0.55
CA LEU A 98 -26.82 2.87 -0.78
C LEU A 98 -27.01 1.81 -1.85
N GLU A 99 -27.50 2.24 -3.04
CA GLU A 99 -27.67 1.35 -4.18
C GLU A 99 -26.99 1.89 -5.43
N SER A 100 -26.41 0.97 -6.22
CA SER A 100 -25.81 1.30 -7.51
C SER A 100 -25.92 0.15 -8.51
N ARG A 101 -25.83 0.48 -9.79
CA ARG A 101 -25.79 -0.54 -10.86
C ARG A 101 -24.50 -1.35 -10.82
N HIS A 102 -23.40 -0.69 -10.49
CA HIS A 102 -22.06 -1.31 -10.43
C HIS A 102 -21.38 -0.91 -9.12
N ALA A 103 -20.60 -1.85 -8.57
CA ALA A 103 -19.72 -1.59 -7.44
C ALA A 103 -18.28 -1.91 -7.84
N LEU A 104 -17.36 -1.00 -7.54
CA LEU A 104 -15.92 -1.18 -7.71
C LEU A 104 -15.26 -1.23 -6.34
N VAL A 105 -14.59 -2.32 -6.02
CA VAL A 105 -13.84 -2.48 -4.77
C VAL A 105 -12.39 -2.04 -5.00
N ALA A 106 -11.98 -0.96 -4.34
CA ALA A 106 -10.66 -0.35 -4.42
C ALA A 106 -10.08 -0.08 -3.02
N THR A 107 -10.39 -0.97 -2.07
CA THR A 107 -10.09 -0.82 -0.64
C THR A 107 -8.61 -0.90 -0.29
N GLY A 108 -7.75 -1.31 -1.22
CA GLY A 108 -6.32 -1.44 -1.00
C GLY A 108 -5.97 -2.58 -0.04
N LEU A 109 -4.91 -2.37 0.75
CA LEU A 109 -4.36 -3.35 1.69
C LEU A 109 -4.07 -2.69 3.04
N THR A 110 -4.17 -3.48 4.10
CA THR A 110 -3.66 -3.13 5.43
C THR A 110 -2.46 -4.03 5.74
N ASP A 111 -1.32 -3.42 6.04
CA ASP A 111 -0.12 -4.16 6.38
C ASP A 111 -0.19 -4.65 7.82
N LYS A 112 0.12 -5.94 8.04
CA LYS A 112 0.31 -6.53 9.36
C LYS A 112 1.80 -6.60 9.64
N LEU A 113 2.26 -5.76 10.53
CA LEU A 113 3.66 -5.78 10.96
C LEU A 113 3.89 -6.92 11.95
N PRO A 114 5.11 -7.52 11.98
CA PRO A 114 5.50 -8.40 13.06
C PRO A 114 5.41 -7.70 14.42
N GLU A 115 5.08 -8.47 15.47
CA GLU A 115 5.06 -7.96 16.85
C GLU A 115 6.49 -7.83 17.42
N VAL A 116 7.24 -6.87 16.86
CA VAL A 116 8.61 -6.53 17.28
C VAL A 116 8.58 -5.12 17.85
N PRO A 117 8.97 -4.92 19.13
CA PRO A 117 9.02 -3.59 19.74
C PRO A 117 9.79 -2.57 18.90
N GLY A 118 9.22 -1.38 18.71
CA GLY A 118 9.77 -0.27 17.93
C GLY A 118 9.56 -0.36 16.41
N LEU A 119 9.03 -1.49 15.88
CA LEU A 119 8.87 -1.65 14.45
C LEU A 119 7.75 -0.77 13.89
N SER A 120 6.62 -0.67 14.60
CA SER A 120 5.47 0.16 14.22
C SER A 120 5.81 1.64 14.14
N ASP A 121 6.68 2.12 15.05
CA ASP A 121 7.05 3.54 15.14
C ASP A 121 7.91 4.00 13.95
N LEU A 122 8.53 3.05 13.26
CA LEU A 122 9.37 3.29 12.09
C LEU A 122 8.62 3.12 10.77
N TRP A 123 7.37 2.62 10.81
CA TRP A 123 6.61 2.31 9.60
C TRP A 123 6.33 3.54 8.75
N GLY A 124 6.71 3.46 7.48
CA GLY A 124 6.56 4.54 6.50
C GLY A 124 7.63 5.63 6.55
N THR A 125 8.52 5.63 7.56
CA THR A 125 9.61 6.61 7.72
C THR A 125 10.99 5.98 7.57
N ARG A 126 11.26 4.90 8.28
CA ARG A 126 12.52 4.13 8.24
C ARG A 126 12.32 2.65 7.99
N LEU A 127 11.10 2.16 8.11
CA LEU A 127 10.68 0.81 7.76
C LEU A 127 9.76 0.85 6.57
N PHE A 128 10.12 0.16 5.50
CA PHE A 128 9.41 0.16 4.23
C PHE A 128 9.19 -1.27 3.73
N HIS A 129 8.13 -1.48 2.97
CA HIS A 129 7.85 -2.77 2.34
C HIS A 129 8.18 -2.82 0.84
N CYS A 130 8.33 -1.65 0.21
CA CYS A 130 8.44 -1.52 -1.24
C CYS A 130 9.81 -0.95 -1.63
N PRO A 131 10.71 -1.76 -2.22
CA PRO A 131 12.01 -1.27 -2.67
C PRO A 131 11.94 -0.30 -3.85
N TYR A 132 10.90 -0.38 -4.69
CA TYR A 132 10.73 0.57 -5.80
C TYR A 132 10.29 1.94 -5.31
N CYS A 133 9.59 2.00 -4.17
CA CYS A 133 9.10 3.26 -3.62
C CYS A 133 10.19 4.01 -2.85
N HIS A 134 11.14 3.28 -2.22
CA HIS A 134 12.11 3.86 -1.27
C HIS A 134 13.55 3.37 -1.48
N GLY A 135 13.81 2.54 -2.50
CA GLY A 135 15.15 1.98 -2.73
C GLY A 135 16.16 3.04 -3.14
N HIS A 136 15.72 4.08 -3.87
CA HIS A 136 16.59 5.17 -4.30
C HIS A 136 17.10 5.98 -3.10
N GLU A 137 16.23 6.26 -2.13
CA GLU A 137 16.52 7.06 -0.92
C GLU A 137 17.48 6.34 0.03
N VAL A 138 17.54 5.01 -0.05
CA VAL A 138 18.46 4.18 0.74
C VAL A 138 19.70 3.72 -0.07
N LYS A 139 19.87 4.22 -1.29
CA LYS A 139 21.01 3.87 -2.15
C LYS A 139 22.35 4.13 -1.43
N GLY A 140 23.18 3.09 -1.37
CA GLY A 140 24.52 3.15 -0.73
C GLY A 140 24.50 3.19 0.81
N LYS A 141 23.33 3.20 1.44
CA LYS A 141 23.23 3.15 2.91
C LYS A 141 23.26 1.70 3.42
N LYS A 142 23.50 1.53 4.71
CA LYS A 142 23.31 0.26 5.40
C LYS A 142 21.80 -0.02 5.49
N VAL A 143 21.39 -1.20 5.02
CA VAL A 143 19.97 -1.60 5.02
C VAL A 143 19.83 -2.93 5.72
N ALA A 144 18.88 -3.03 6.63
CA ALA A 144 18.43 -4.28 7.24
C ALA A 144 17.13 -4.75 6.54
N LEU A 145 17.11 -5.97 6.06
CA LEU A 145 15.89 -6.66 5.62
C LEU A 145 15.46 -7.63 6.70
N ILE A 146 14.23 -7.53 7.16
CA ILE A 146 13.65 -8.44 8.17
C ILE A 146 12.76 -9.46 7.46
N GLY A 147 12.99 -10.75 7.74
CA GLY A 147 12.20 -11.85 7.21
C GLY A 147 10.74 -11.75 7.63
N GLY A 148 9.84 -11.85 6.65
CA GLY A 148 8.40 -11.83 6.85
C GLY A 148 7.76 -13.20 6.64
N ALA A 149 6.44 -13.27 6.76
CA ALA A 149 5.66 -14.49 6.64
C ALA A 149 5.62 -15.13 5.23
N ASN A 150 6.14 -14.43 4.22
CA ASN A 150 6.20 -14.92 2.83
C ASN A 150 7.65 -15.10 2.38
N PRO A 151 8.24 -16.30 2.52
CA PRO A 151 9.64 -16.56 2.18
C PRO A 151 10.01 -16.20 0.73
N PRO A 152 9.27 -16.67 -0.32
CA PRO A 152 9.60 -16.34 -1.71
C PRO A 152 9.61 -14.83 -1.99
N PHE A 153 8.68 -14.09 -1.39
CA PHE A 153 8.62 -12.64 -1.53
C PHE A 153 9.83 -11.98 -0.87
N THR A 154 10.17 -12.36 0.37
CA THR A 154 11.29 -11.79 1.12
C THR A 154 12.63 -12.06 0.41
N ILE A 155 12.84 -13.26 -0.11
CA ILE A 155 14.04 -13.61 -0.88
C ILE A 155 14.14 -12.76 -2.16
N ARG A 156 13.02 -12.58 -2.86
CA ARG A 156 12.96 -11.72 -4.05
C ARG A 156 13.32 -10.27 -3.72
N ILE A 157 12.78 -9.73 -2.63
CA ILE A 157 13.09 -8.37 -2.16
C ILE A 157 14.57 -8.24 -1.79
N SER A 158 15.16 -9.23 -1.12
CA SER A 158 16.58 -9.24 -0.81
C SER A 158 17.46 -9.15 -2.07
N LYS A 159 17.17 -9.97 -3.08
CA LYS A 159 17.85 -9.94 -4.38
C LYS A 159 17.69 -8.60 -5.09
N LEU A 160 16.55 -7.97 -4.93
CA LEU A 160 16.27 -6.68 -5.54
C LEU A 160 17.02 -5.55 -4.83
N LEU A 161 16.98 -5.50 -3.49
CA LEU A 161 17.66 -4.49 -2.66
C LEU A 161 19.16 -4.48 -2.86
N SER A 162 19.79 -5.63 -3.14
CA SER A 162 21.23 -5.70 -3.44
C SER A 162 21.65 -4.86 -4.66
N LYS A 163 20.70 -4.35 -5.46
CA LYS A 163 20.98 -3.44 -6.58
C LYS A 163 21.08 -1.98 -6.15
N TRP A 164 20.56 -1.62 -4.98
CA TRP A 164 20.66 -0.25 -4.46
C TRP A 164 21.77 -0.09 -3.39
N THR A 165 22.08 -1.18 -2.66
CA THR A 165 23.13 -1.11 -1.65
C THR A 165 23.96 -2.39 -1.61
N SER A 166 25.26 -2.23 -1.38
CA SER A 166 26.20 -3.33 -1.09
C SER A 166 26.29 -3.66 0.41
N ALA A 167 25.64 -2.88 1.27
CA ALA A 167 25.63 -3.05 2.72
C ALA A 167 24.26 -3.53 3.20
N LEU A 168 23.80 -4.66 2.64
CA LEU A 168 22.51 -5.30 2.96
C LEU A 168 22.72 -6.46 3.90
N THR A 169 22.12 -6.40 5.09
CA THR A 169 22.02 -7.53 6.02
C THR A 169 20.59 -8.07 6.01
N PHE A 170 20.44 -9.35 5.71
CA PHE A 170 19.15 -10.03 5.76
C PHE A 170 19.04 -10.82 7.07
N TYR A 171 18.22 -10.32 7.98
CA TYR A 171 17.81 -11.02 9.19
C TYR A 171 16.68 -11.97 8.83
N THR A 172 16.93 -13.28 8.89
CA THR A 172 15.91 -14.29 8.50
C THR A 172 14.70 -14.26 9.42
N ASN A 173 14.88 -13.85 10.66
CA ASN A 173 13.81 -13.69 11.67
C ASN A 173 12.95 -14.96 11.83
N GLY A 174 13.60 -16.13 11.72
CA GLY A 174 12.97 -17.44 11.78
C GLY A 174 12.46 -17.96 10.44
N LEU A 175 12.69 -17.25 9.33
CA LEU A 175 12.41 -17.73 7.99
C LEU A 175 13.47 -18.72 7.56
N GLU A 176 13.06 -19.90 7.08
CA GLU A 176 13.97 -20.93 6.58
C GLU A 176 14.42 -20.61 5.15
N LEU A 177 15.75 -20.61 4.94
CA LEU A 177 16.38 -20.47 3.65
C LEU A 177 16.96 -21.80 3.20
N THR A 178 16.72 -22.16 1.94
CA THR A 178 17.41 -23.30 1.33
C THR A 178 18.90 -23.02 1.12
N GLY A 179 19.70 -24.07 0.94
CA GLY A 179 21.11 -23.90 0.60
C GLY A 179 21.33 -23.12 -0.69
N LEU A 180 20.42 -23.30 -1.67
CA LEU A 180 20.44 -22.54 -2.92
C LEU A 180 20.18 -21.05 -2.70
N ASP A 181 19.20 -20.70 -1.86
CA ASP A 181 18.90 -19.31 -1.52
C ASP A 181 20.10 -18.63 -0.86
N ARG A 182 20.72 -19.29 0.12
CA ARG A 182 21.92 -18.79 0.80
C ARG A 182 23.06 -18.54 -0.17
N THR A 183 23.34 -19.50 -1.06
CA THR A 183 24.38 -19.36 -2.08
C THR A 183 24.11 -18.19 -3.02
N GLN A 184 22.87 -18.05 -3.47
CA GLN A 184 22.49 -16.96 -4.37
C GLN A 184 22.59 -15.59 -3.69
N LEU A 185 22.13 -15.47 -2.45
CA LEU A 185 22.17 -14.20 -1.69
C LEU A 185 23.63 -13.83 -1.36
N ALA A 186 24.45 -14.78 -0.92
CA ALA A 186 25.87 -14.54 -0.67
C ALA A 186 26.59 -14.10 -1.95
N GLY A 187 26.30 -14.70 -3.10
CA GLY A 187 26.84 -14.30 -4.40
C GLY A 187 26.45 -12.88 -4.84
N LEU A 188 25.41 -12.31 -4.26
CA LEU A 188 24.99 -10.92 -4.44
C LEU A 188 25.56 -9.96 -3.37
N GLY A 189 26.39 -10.44 -2.47
CA GLY A 189 26.96 -9.66 -1.37
C GLY A 189 26.01 -9.39 -0.21
N VAL A 190 24.90 -10.14 -0.12
CA VAL A 190 23.97 -10.02 0.99
C VAL A 190 24.50 -10.78 2.20
N GLU A 191 24.67 -10.10 3.30
CA GLU A 191 24.97 -10.71 4.59
C GLU A 191 23.71 -11.38 5.16
N ILE A 192 23.79 -12.64 5.58
CA ILE A 192 22.65 -13.38 6.16
C ILE A 192 22.88 -13.53 7.66
N ASN A 193 21.89 -13.12 8.43
CA ASN A 193 21.87 -13.26 9.89
C ASN A 193 20.62 -14.06 10.29
N ASP A 194 20.81 -15.21 10.90
CA ASP A 194 19.71 -16.12 11.30
C ASP A 194 19.09 -15.77 12.66
N ALA A 195 19.56 -14.69 13.32
CA ALA A 195 18.99 -14.25 14.58
C ALA A 195 17.54 -13.76 14.41
N LYS A 196 16.73 -13.99 15.43
CA LYS A 196 15.42 -13.34 15.54
C LYS A 196 15.60 -11.89 15.92
N VAL A 197 14.83 -11.02 15.29
CA VAL A 197 14.74 -9.60 15.62
C VAL A 197 13.83 -9.46 16.84
N THR A 198 14.39 -9.06 17.97
CA THR A 198 13.65 -8.92 19.23
C THR A 198 13.25 -7.49 19.53
N GLN A 199 13.92 -6.51 18.92
CA GLN A 199 13.65 -5.09 19.07
C GLN A 199 14.27 -4.31 17.91
N VAL A 200 13.63 -3.20 17.53
CA VAL A 200 14.20 -2.20 16.61
C VAL A 200 14.20 -0.85 17.32
N GLN A 201 15.32 -0.15 17.22
CA GLN A 201 15.47 1.20 17.76
C GLN A 201 15.93 2.14 16.66
N PRO A 202 15.42 3.38 16.62
CA PRO A 202 15.97 4.40 15.73
C PRO A 202 17.44 4.67 16.13
N ASP A 203 18.33 4.78 15.15
CA ASP A 203 19.69 5.25 15.39
C ASP A 203 19.64 6.63 16.04
N GLN A 204 20.44 6.80 17.11
CA GLN A 204 20.65 8.09 17.80
C GLN A 204 21.49 9.02 16.94
#